data_7fda9aab4db331b81e4acd7f5a295824
#
_entry.id   7fda9aab4db331b81e4acd7f5a295824
#
_cell.length_a   1.000
_cell.length_b   1.000
_cell.length_c   1.000
_cell.angle_alpha   90.00
_cell.angle_beta   90.00
_cell.angle_gamma   90.00
#
_symmetry.space_group_name_H-M   'P 1'
#
loop_
_entity.id
_entity.type
_entity.pdbx_description
1 polymer ?
#
loop_
_entity_poly.entity_id
_entity_poly.type
_entity_poly.pdbx_seq_one_letter_code
_entity_poly.pdbx_strand_id
1 'polypeptide(L)'
;MPATGAKPIGAQDEASAAQNVRQMFNSIAPRYDLLNHVLSASVDRLWWWQTARRFRTVLADPDAAVLDICCGTGHMTMALLKGRPKGARPILAADFAREMLSRASDRFSARRPDLPGAIALEADALHLPLRSQSLDLIVTAFGFRNLANYEAGLGEFHRVLKPGGQLGILDFSEPGGLLGKLYSVYFHRALPAIGRMLCGKDGPYRYLPTSVGNFPPPQEMLALMRATGYQSPTWQPYTFGIAGLYTAARPAVA
;
A
#
# COMPACT_ATOMS: atom_id res chain seq x y z
N MET A 1 18.57 2.89 -15.77
CA MET A 1 18.85 3.11 -14.34
C MET A 1 18.72 1.78 -13.63
N PRO A 2 19.48 1.45 -12.57
CA PRO A 2 19.23 0.24 -11.83
C PRO A 2 17.79 0.27 -11.28
N ALA A 3 17.08 -0.84 -11.39
CA ALA A 3 15.71 -0.95 -10.88
C ALA A 3 15.69 -0.55 -9.40
N THR A 4 14.84 0.41 -9.05
CA THR A 4 14.63 0.81 -7.67
C THR A 4 13.58 -0.10 -7.04
N GLY A 5 13.85 -0.64 -5.86
CA GLY A 5 12.95 -1.55 -5.15
C GLY A 5 13.38 -1.78 -3.72
N ALA A 6 12.58 -2.56 -2.99
CA ALA A 6 12.90 -2.96 -1.62
C ALA A 6 14.21 -3.76 -1.57
N LYS A 7 15.06 -3.43 -0.60
CA LYS A 7 16.34 -4.11 -0.36
C LYS A 7 16.39 -4.62 1.09
N PRO A 8 15.65 -5.70 1.42
CA PRO A 8 15.73 -6.30 2.74
C PRO A 8 17.13 -6.89 2.99
N ILE A 9 17.54 -6.93 4.26
CA ILE A 9 18.85 -7.47 4.65
C ILE A 9 18.99 -8.91 4.15
N GLY A 10 20.12 -9.19 3.48
CA GLY A 10 20.42 -10.53 2.94
C GLY A 10 19.83 -10.84 1.56
N ALA A 11 19.09 -9.93 0.94
CA ALA A 11 18.63 -10.10 -0.42
C ALA A 11 19.80 -9.88 -1.42
N GLN A 12 19.98 -10.83 -2.34
CA GLN A 12 21.00 -10.77 -3.38
C GLN A 12 20.40 -10.34 -4.74
N ASP A 13 19.10 -10.58 -4.92
CA ASP A 13 18.33 -10.29 -6.14
C ASP A 13 16.87 -9.96 -5.80
N GLU A 14 16.07 -9.64 -6.81
CA GLU A 14 14.66 -9.30 -6.66
C GLU A 14 13.83 -10.47 -6.11
N ALA A 15 14.12 -11.71 -6.50
CA ALA A 15 13.39 -12.88 -6.04
C ALA A 15 13.62 -13.15 -4.54
N SER A 16 14.87 -13.08 -4.09
CA SER A 16 15.21 -13.21 -2.66
C SER A 16 14.68 -12.04 -1.85
N ALA A 17 14.65 -10.82 -2.42
CA ALA A 17 14.03 -9.66 -1.77
C ALA A 17 12.53 -9.88 -1.55
N ALA A 18 11.80 -10.30 -2.57
CA ALA A 18 10.36 -10.60 -2.46
C ALA A 18 10.10 -11.72 -1.44
N GLN A 19 10.89 -12.79 -1.47
CA GLN A 19 10.75 -13.91 -0.53
C GLN A 19 11.01 -13.49 0.92
N ASN A 20 12.06 -12.72 1.19
CA ASN A 20 12.38 -12.24 2.52
C ASN A 20 11.27 -11.33 3.07
N VAL A 21 10.73 -10.44 2.24
CA VAL A 21 9.61 -9.57 2.61
C VAL A 21 8.36 -10.41 2.91
N ARG A 22 8.03 -11.40 2.06
CA ARG A 22 6.89 -12.31 2.25
C ARG A 22 6.99 -13.08 3.59
N GLN A 23 8.15 -13.67 3.87
CA GLN A 23 8.39 -14.41 5.12
C GLN A 23 8.26 -13.50 6.34
N MET A 24 8.81 -12.30 6.27
CA MET A 24 8.70 -11.30 7.32
C MET A 24 7.24 -10.98 7.60
N PHE A 25 6.43 -10.64 6.59
CA PHE A 25 5.01 -10.30 6.78
C PHE A 25 4.20 -11.48 7.31
N ASN A 26 4.43 -12.70 6.84
CA ASN A 26 3.80 -13.90 7.41
C ASN A 26 4.12 -14.06 8.91
N SER A 27 5.36 -13.84 9.31
CA SER A 27 5.79 -14.01 10.70
C SER A 27 5.18 -12.99 11.67
N ILE A 28 4.93 -11.75 11.20
CA ILE A 28 4.40 -10.67 12.04
C ILE A 28 2.88 -10.54 11.99
N ALA A 29 2.21 -11.20 11.05
CA ALA A 29 0.77 -11.08 10.86
C ALA A 29 -0.03 -11.14 12.17
N PRO A 30 0.28 -12.02 13.17
CA PRO A 30 -0.44 -12.08 14.44
C PRO A 30 -0.44 -10.78 15.26
N ARG A 31 0.58 -9.95 15.12
CA ARG A 31 0.79 -8.73 15.92
C ARG A 31 0.73 -7.45 15.07
N TYR A 32 0.59 -7.59 13.76
CA TYR A 32 0.71 -6.50 12.80
C TYR A 32 -0.24 -5.33 13.09
N ASP A 33 -1.52 -5.62 13.33
CA ASP A 33 -2.52 -4.59 13.59
C ASP A 33 -2.26 -3.83 14.89
N LEU A 34 -1.95 -4.55 15.97
CA LEU A 34 -1.61 -3.93 17.27
C LEU A 34 -0.44 -2.96 17.11
N LEU A 35 0.56 -3.40 16.38
CA LEU A 35 1.79 -2.65 16.20
C LEU A 35 1.56 -1.40 15.35
N ASN A 36 0.83 -1.51 14.26
CA ASN A 36 0.48 -0.36 13.43
C ASN A 36 -0.34 0.67 14.23
N HIS A 37 -1.30 0.23 15.03
CA HIS A 37 -2.11 1.13 15.87
C HIS A 37 -1.28 1.87 16.92
N VAL A 38 -0.36 1.15 17.59
CA VAL A 38 0.53 1.76 18.59
C VAL A 38 1.50 2.75 17.92
N LEU A 39 2.07 2.37 16.78
CA LEU A 39 3.11 3.15 16.09
C LEU A 39 2.56 4.38 15.36
N SER A 40 1.34 4.30 14.83
CA SER A 40 0.67 5.43 14.17
C SER A 40 -0.16 6.29 15.12
N ALA A 41 -0.26 5.92 16.40
CA ALA A 41 -1.23 6.49 17.34
C ALA A 41 -2.65 6.55 16.72
N SER A 42 -3.01 5.55 15.90
CA SER A 42 -4.28 5.43 15.15
C SER A 42 -4.52 6.52 14.09
N VAL A 43 -3.51 7.30 13.72
CA VAL A 43 -3.60 8.30 12.62
C VAL A 43 -3.75 7.62 11.26
N ASP A 44 -3.30 6.39 11.11
CA ASP A 44 -3.49 5.54 9.93
C ASP A 44 -4.97 5.45 9.50
N ARG A 45 -5.91 5.41 10.46
CA ARG A 45 -7.36 5.41 10.18
C ARG A 45 -7.81 6.66 9.44
N LEU A 46 -7.25 7.83 9.79
CA LEU A 46 -7.51 9.09 9.09
C LEU A 46 -6.95 9.05 7.66
N TRP A 47 -5.74 8.52 7.48
CA TRP A 47 -5.12 8.40 6.16
C TRP A 47 -5.90 7.46 5.23
N TRP A 48 -6.38 6.31 5.73
CA TRP A 48 -7.24 5.42 4.94
C TRP A 48 -8.55 6.10 4.55
N TRP A 49 -9.19 6.82 5.47
CA TRP A 49 -10.40 7.57 5.18
C TRP A 49 -10.17 8.67 4.13
N GLN A 50 -9.12 9.46 4.27
CA GLN A 50 -8.75 10.50 3.32
C GLN A 50 -8.49 9.90 1.92
N THR A 51 -7.78 8.77 1.86
CA THR A 51 -7.50 8.06 0.61
C THR A 51 -8.78 7.55 -0.04
N ALA A 52 -9.66 6.87 0.69
CA ALA A 52 -10.95 6.43 0.16
C ALA A 52 -11.79 7.61 -0.34
N ARG A 53 -11.82 8.72 0.40
CA ARG A 53 -12.53 9.94 0.00
C ARG A 53 -11.98 10.56 -1.29
N ARG A 54 -10.68 10.43 -1.55
CA ARG A 54 -10.06 10.92 -2.80
C ARG A 54 -10.63 10.22 -4.03
N PHE A 55 -10.99 8.95 -3.90
CA PHE A 55 -11.54 8.13 -4.99
C PHE A 55 -13.07 7.97 -4.93
N ARG A 56 -13.76 8.83 -4.19
CA ARG A 56 -15.22 8.73 -3.95
C ARG A 56 -16.05 8.60 -5.24
N THR A 57 -15.64 9.28 -6.32
CA THR A 57 -16.35 9.26 -7.60
C THR A 57 -16.33 7.86 -8.23
N VAL A 58 -15.15 7.23 -8.27
CA VAL A 58 -15.02 5.85 -8.77
C VAL A 58 -15.70 4.86 -7.82
N LEU A 59 -15.54 5.05 -6.51
CA LEU A 59 -16.15 4.16 -5.51
C LEU A 59 -17.68 4.22 -5.50
N ALA A 60 -18.29 5.35 -5.87
CA ALA A 60 -19.74 5.51 -5.97
C ALA A 60 -20.36 4.76 -7.16
N ASP A 61 -19.57 4.40 -8.17
CA ASP A 61 -20.01 3.57 -9.28
C ASP A 61 -20.12 2.10 -8.82
N PRO A 62 -21.32 1.48 -8.78
CA PRO A 62 -21.50 0.11 -8.33
C PRO A 62 -20.76 -0.92 -9.20
N ASP A 63 -20.54 -0.61 -10.47
CA ASP A 63 -19.92 -1.51 -11.45
C ASP A 63 -18.40 -1.33 -11.55
N ALA A 64 -17.82 -0.32 -10.91
CA ALA A 64 -16.39 -0.11 -10.91
C ALA A 64 -15.63 -1.32 -10.34
N ALA A 65 -14.65 -1.81 -11.10
CA ALA A 65 -13.73 -2.86 -10.69
C ALA A 65 -12.57 -2.26 -9.89
N VAL A 66 -12.50 -2.57 -8.61
CA VAL A 66 -11.53 -1.99 -7.65
C VAL A 66 -10.61 -3.06 -7.10
N LEU A 67 -9.31 -2.78 -7.08
CA LEU A 67 -8.27 -3.60 -6.46
C LEU A 67 -7.60 -2.83 -5.33
N ASP A 68 -7.54 -3.44 -4.16
CA ASP A 68 -6.61 -3.08 -3.08
C ASP A 68 -5.45 -4.06 -3.11
N ILE A 69 -4.28 -3.62 -3.58
CA ILE A 69 -3.08 -4.47 -3.73
C ILE A 69 -2.10 -4.23 -2.58
N CYS A 70 -1.45 -5.29 -2.12
CA CYS A 70 -0.72 -5.33 -0.86
C CYS A 70 -1.65 -4.96 0.31
N CYS A 71 -2.85 -5.56 0.31
CA CYS A 71 -3.93 -5.20 1.22
C CYS A 71 -3.64 -5.54 2.69
N GLY A 72 -2.62 -6.36 2.95
CA GLY A 72 -2.25 -6.81 4.29
C GLY A 72 -3.44 -7.45 5.00
N THR A 73 -3.75 -6.95 6.19
CA THR A 73 -4.89 -7.38 6.99
C THR A 73 -6.23 -6.73 6.59
N GLY A 74 -6.30 -6.00 5.46
CA GLY A 74 -7.54 -5.50 4.85
C GLY A 74 -8.08 -4.18 5.40
N HIS A 75 -7.30 -3.38 6.12
CA HIS A 75 -7.77 -2.10 6.67
C HIS A 75 -8.13 -1.09 5.57
N MET A 76 -7.30 -0.96 4.53
CA MET A 76 -7.59 -0.07 3.40
C MET A 76 -8.81 -0.57 2.63
N THR A 77 -8.92 -1.87 2.38
CA THR A 77 -10.11 -2.48 1.77
C THR A 77 -11.38 -2.08 2.52
N MET A 78 -11.39 -2.17 3.85
CA MET A 78 -12.55 -1.78 4.67
C MET A 78 -12.87 -0.28 4.58
N ALA A 79 -11.87 0.57 4.40
CA ALA A 79 -12.08 2.00 4.17
C ALA A 79 -12.70 2.27 2.80
N LEU A 80 -12.25 1.57 1.76
CA LEU A 80 -12.81 1.65 0.40
C LEU A 80 -14.26 1.14 0.34
N LEU A 81 -14.56 0.02 1.02
CA LEU A 81 -15.92 -0.55 1.10
C LEU A 81 -16.95 0.44 1.65
N LYS A 82 -16.57 1.28 2.61
CA LYS A 82 -17.46 2.33 3.16
C LYS A 82 -17.85 3.40 2.14
N GLY A 83 -17.07 3.56 1.08
CA GLY A 83 -17.36 4.48 -0.03
C GLY A 83 -18.21 3.85 -1.15
N ARG A 84 -18.51 2.54 -1.07
CA ARG A 84 -19.26 1.81 -2.09
C ARG A 84 -20.75 1.77 -1.76
N PRO A 85 -21.64 1.87 -2.76
CA PRO A 85 -23.07 1.67 -2.56
C PRO A 85 -23.39 0.20 -2.24
N LYS A 86 -24.53 -0.02 -1.60
CA LYS A 86 -25.05 -1.38 -1.35
C LYS A 86 -25.26 -2.12 -2.69
N GLY A 87 -24.84 -3.37 -2.74
CA GLY A 87 -24.95 -4.20 -3.95
C GLY A 87 -23.86 -3.94 -5.00
N ALA A 88 -22.91 -3.05 -4.76
CA ALA A 88 -21.79 -2.87 -5.65
C ALA A 88 -20.93 -4.13 -5.77
N ARG A 89 -20.19 -4.23 -6.88
CA ARG A 89 -19.22 -5.32 -7.12
C ARG A 89 -18.25 -5.42 -5.94
N PRO A 90 -17.86 -6.65 -5.53
CA PRO A 90 -16.86 -6.84 -4.49
C PRO A 90 -15.53 -6.15 -4.86
N ILE A 91 -14.82 -5.65 -3.85
CA ILE A 91 -13.43 -5.20 -4.01
C ILE A 91 -12.53 -6.43 -4.03
N LEU A 92 -11.60 -6.49 -5.00
CA LEU A 92 -10.50 -7.44 -4.95
C LEU A 92 -9.46 -6.93 -3.95
N ALA A 93 -9.12 -7.77 -2.98
CA ALA A 93 -8.11 -7.47 -1.96
C ALA A 93 -6.97 -8.47 -2.12
N ALA A 94 -5.84 -8.04 -2.67
CA ALA A 94 -4.74 -8.92 -3.02
C ALA A 94 -3.51 -8.66 -2.15
N ASP A 95 -2.88 -9.75 -1.71
CA ASP A 95 -1.59 -9.72 -1.03
C ASP A 95 -0.80 -11.01 -1.35
N PHE A 96 0.52 -10.95 -1.28
CA PHE A 96 1.34 -12.14 -1.49
C PHE A 96 1.60 -12.93 -0.19
N ALA A 97 1.32 -12.33 0.97
CA ALA A 97 1.49 -12.93 2.29
C ALA A 97 0.19 -13.60 2.75
N ARG A 98 0.15 -14.93 2.68
CA ARG A 98 -1.04 -15.74 2.98
C ARG A 98 -1.61 -15.50 4.39
N GLU A 99 -0.74 -15.36 5.39
CA GLU A 99 -1.16 -15.10 6.78
C GLU A 99 -1.85 -13.73 6.93
N MET A 100 -1.43 -12.73 6.14
CA MET A 100 -2.10 -11.44 6.07
C MET A 100 -3.50 -11.58 5.47
N LEU A 101 -3.63 -12.31 4.34
CA LEU A 101 -4.91 -12.56 3.68
C LEU A 101 -5.89 -13.34 4.55
N SER A 102 -5.42 -14.30 5.34
CA SER A 102 -6.27 -15.01 6.29
C SER A 102 -6.96 -14.03 7.23
N ARG A 103 -6.20 -13.09 7.82
CA ARG A 103 -6.74 -12.06 8.71
C ARG A 103 -7.63 -11.05 7.99
N ALA A 104 -7.31 -10.72 6.75
CA ALA A 104 -8.17 -9.90 5.92
C ALA A 104 -9.53 -10.59 5.68
N SER A 105 -9.52 -11.89 5.37
CA SER A 105 -10.74 -12.69 5.17
C SER A 105 -11.62 -12.72 6.41
N ASP A 106 -11.04 -12.89 7.60
CA ASP A 106 -11.76 -12.84 8.88
C ASP A 106 -12.42 -11.45 9.05
N ARG A 107 -11.67 -10.37 8.79
CA ARG A 107 -12.19 -9.00 8.84
C ARG A 107 -13.30 -8.76 7.85
N PHE A 108 -13.19 -9.28 6.61
CA PHE A 108 -14.23 -9.14 5.59
C PHE A 108 -15.49 -9.92 5.98
N SER A 109 -15.36 -11.06 6.62
CA SER A 109 -16.48 -11.86 7.12
C SER A 109 -17.20 -11.18 8.29
N ALA A 110 -16.46 -10.48 9.14
CA ALA A 110 -17.00 -9.71 10.27
C ALA A 110 -17.56 -8.32 9.89
N ARG A 111 -17.55 -7.96 8.60
CA ARG A 111 -18.04 -6.65 8.13
C ARG A 111 -19.55 -6.49 8.35
N ARG A 112 -20.00 -5.24 8.34
CA ARG A 112 -21.43 -4.93 8.38
C ARG A 112 -22.14 -5.50 7.13
N PRO A 113 -23.35 -6.09 7.29
CA PRO A 113 -24.07 -6.72 6.17
C PRO A 113 -24.50 -5.75 5.05
N ASP A 114 -24.58 -4.45 5.35
CA ASP A 114 -24.94 -3.41 4.38
C ASP A 114 -23.77 -2.99 3.47
N LEU A 115 -22.55 -3.37 3.79
CA LEU A 115 -21.39 -3.12 2.93
C LEU A 115 -21.24 -4.20 1.85
N PRO A 116 -20.76 -3.83 0.64
CA PRO A 116 -20.37 -4.78 -0.40
C PRO A 116 -19.33 -5.78 0.10
N GLY A 117 -19.15 -6.88 -0.63
CA GLY A 117 -18.14 -7.88 -0.33
C GLY A 117 -16.72 -7.44 -0.66
N ALA A 118 -15.76 -8.18 -0.13
CA ALA A 118 -14.38 -8.20 -0.61
C ALA A 118 -13.97 -9.64 -0.90
N ILE A 119 -13.13 -9.82 -1.92
CA ILE A 119 -12.59 -11.12 -2.32
C ILE A 119 -11.10 -11.09 -2.07
N ALA A 120 -10.63 -11.96 -1.17
CA ALA A 120 -9.21 -12.12 -0.90
C ALA A 120 -8.55 -12.94 -2.02
N LEU A 121 -7.42 -12.45 -2.53
CA LEU A 121 -6.66 -13.05 -3.62
C LEU A 121 -5.17 -13.11 -3.26
N GLU A 122 -4.58 -14.30 -3.20
CA GLU A 122 -3.13 -14.42 -3.07
C GLU A 122 -2.48 -14.11 -4.42
N ALA A 123 -1.74 -13.00 -4.52
CA ALA A 123 -1.12 -12.56 -5.75
C ALA A 123 0.16 -11.74 -5.51
N ASP A 124 1.10 -11.86 -6.44
CA ASP A 124 2.27 -10.98 -6.53
C ASP A 124 1.89 -9.68 -7.26
N ALA A 125 2.22 -8.54 -6.67
CA ALA A 125 1.97 -7.22 -7.24
C ALA A 125 2.74 -6.96 -8.56
N LEU A 126 3.82 -7.71 -8.79
CA LEU A 126 4.61 -7.65 -10.04
C LEU A 126 4.01 -8.51 -11.16
N HIS A 127 3.12 -9.47 -10.82
CA HIS A 127 2.54 -10.45 -11.77
C HIS A 127 1.09 -10.75 -11.38
N LEU A 128 0.17 -9.82 -11.64
CA LEU A 128 -1.23 -9.95 -11.27
C LEU A 128 -1.95 -10.95 -12.20
N PRO A 129 -2.70 -11.93 -11.64
CA PRO A 129 -3.49 -12.88 -12.43
C PRO A 129 -4.79 -12.23 -12.96
N LEU A 130 -4.66 -11.02 -13.47
CA LEU A 130 -5.78 -10.21 -13.96
C LEU A 130 -5.56 -9.85 -15.43
N ARG A 131 -6.66 -9.72 -16.16
CA ARG A 131 -6.63 -9.29 -17.56
C ARG A 131 -6.16 -7.84 -17.66
N SER A 132 -5.46 -7.53 -18.75
CA SER A 132 -5.16 -6.14 -19.10
C SER A 132 -6.45 -5.32 -19.21
N GLN A 133 -6.39 -4.06 -18.81
CA GLN A 133 -7.50 -3.11 -18.95
C GLN A 133 -8.81 -3.59 -18.31
N SER A 134 -8.73 -4.14 -17.11
CA SER A 134 -9.89 -4.70 -16.40
C SER A 134 -10.32 -3.93 -15.15
N LEU A 135 -9.48 -3.04 -14.64
CA LEU A 135 -9.71 -2.32 -13.38
C LEU A 135 -9.95 -0.81 -13.60
N ASP A 136 -10.87 -0.25 -12.85
CA ASP A 136 -11.17 1.18 -12.82
C ASP A 136 -10.34 1.92 -11.77
N LEU A 137 -9.97 1.21 -10.68
CA LEU A 137 -9.17 1.76 -9.59
C LEU A 137 -8.24 0.70 -9.00
N ILE A 138 -6.99 1.07 -8.80
CA ILE A 138 -6.04 0.35 -7.96
C ILE A 138 -5.63 1.25 -6.80
N VAL A 139 -5.69 0.72 -5.58
CA VAL A 139 -5.15 1.39 -4.39
C VAL A 139 -4.15 0.44 -3.72
N THR A 140 -3.09 0.99 -3.17
CA THR A 140 -2.20 0.30 -2.24
C THR A 140 -1.90 1.23 -1.06
N ALA A 141 -1.88 0.69 0.16
CA ALA A 141 -1.60 1.45 1.36
C ALA A 141 -0.48 0.80 2.17
N PHE A 142 0.65 1.51 2.29
CA PHE A 142 1.85 1.09 3.05
C PHE A 142 2.51 -0.21 2.56
N GLY A 143 2.18 -0.62 1.32
CA GLY A 143 2.68 -1.83 0.70
C GLY A 143 3.67 -1.59 -0.43
N PHE A 144 3.52 -0.49 -1.18
CA PHE A 144 4.27 -0.25 -2.41
C PHE A 144 5.79 -0.19 -2.19
N ARG A 145 6.25 0.45 -1.10
CA ARG A 145 7.67 0.52 -0.74
C ARG A 145 8.35 -0.84 -0.54
N ASN A 146 7.56 -1.91 -0.40
CA ASN A 146 8.06 -3.28 -0.18
C ASN A 146 8.17 -4.09 -1.48
N LEU A 147 7.77 -3.54 -2.63
CA LEU A 147 7.94 -4.19 -3.92
C LEU A 147 9.43 -4.32 -4.27
N ALA A 148 9.82 -5.48 -4.77
CA ALA A 148 11.21 -5.75 -5.17
C ALA A 148 11.64 -4.88 -6.37
N ASN A 149 10.68 -4.41 -7.19
CA ASN A 149 10.92 -3.55 -8.34
C ASN A 149 9.73 -2.59 -8.52
N TYR A 150 9.95 -1.29 -8.27
CA TYR A 150 8.88 -0.27 -8.35
C TYR A 150 8.42 -0.02 -9.79
N GLU A 151 9.35 -0.01 -10.74
CA GLU A 151 9.04 0.19 -12.16
C GLU A 151 8.18 -0.95 -12.71
N ALA A 152 8.57 -2.20 -12.42
CA ALA A 152 7.80 -3.38 -12.79
C ALA A 152 6.39 -3.37 -12.16
N GLY A 153 6.28 -3.01 -10.87
CA GLY A 153 4.99 -2.88 -10.18
C GLY A 153 4.10 -1.81 -10.81
N LEU A 154 4.64 -0.62 -11.10
CA LEU A 154 3.90 0.42 -11.80
C LEU A 154 3.48 -0.01 -13.20
N GLY A 155 4.36 -0.69 -13.94
CA GLY A 155 4.05 -1.24 -15.27
C GLY A 155 2.92 -2.26 -15.22
N GLU A 156 2.93 -3.15 -14.23
CA GLU A 156 1.89 -4.16 -14.04
C GLU A 156 0.55 -3.51 -13.65
N PHE A 157 0.55 -2.53 -12.75
CA PHE A 157 -0.65 -1.76 -12.42
C PHE A 157 -1.17 -0.99 -13.62
N HIS A 158 -0.29 -0.40 -14.41
CA HIS A 158 -0.68 0.26 -15.67
C HIS A 158 -1.30 -0.73 -16.66
N ARG A 159 -0.76 -1.95 -16.79
CA ARG A 159 -1.30 -2.99 -17.67
C ARG A 159 -2.76 -3.33 -17.33
N VAL A 160 -3.07 -3.54 -16.05
CA VAL A 160 -4.40 -3.99 -15.61
C VAL A 160 -5.42 -2.86 -15.47
N LEU A 161 -5.00 -1.60 -15.32
CA LEU A 161 -5.90 -0.45 -15.34
C LEU A 161 -6.53 -0.26 -16.72
N LYS A 162 -7.83 0.04 -16.78
CA LYS A 162 -8.51 0.52 -17.98
C LYS A 162 -7.95 1.87 -18.43
N PRO A 163 -8.10 2.26 -19.71
CA PRO A 163 -7.93 3.66 -20.11
C PRO A 163 -8.80 4.56 -19.23
N GLY A 164 -8.20 5.64 -18.68
CA GLY A 164 -8.86 6.50 -17.68
C GLY A 164 -8.91 5.95 -16.26
N GLY A 165 -8.51 4.69 -16.04
CA GLY A 165 -8.44 4.08 -14.71
C GLY A 165 -7.43 4.79 -13.80
N GLN A 166 -7.69 4.78 -12.50
CA GLN A 166 -6.96 5.56 -11.51
C GLN A 166 -6.07 4.69 -10.62
N LEU A 167 -4.92 5.23 -10.24
CA LEU A 167 -3.99 4.63 -9.28
C LEU A 167 -3.88 5.51 -8.05
N GLY A 168 -3.90 4.90 -6.86
CA GLY A 168 -3.59 5.51 -5.57
C GLY A 168 -2.52 4.73 -4.83
N ILE A 169 -1.41 5.39 -4.46
CA ILE A 169 -0.36 4.81 -3.63
C ILE A 169 -0.23 5.67 -2.37
N LEU A 170 -0.72 5.15 -1.24
CA LEU A 170 -0.51 5.74 0.07
C LEU A 170 0.72 5.08 0.69
N ASP A 171 1.76 5.86 0.96
CA ASP A 171 2.94 5.32 1.63
C ASP A 171 3.59 6.36 2.55
N PHE A 172 4.53 5.92 3.39
CA PHE A 172 5.31 6.80 4.23
C PHE A 172 6.25 7.67 3.40
N SER A 173 6.53 8.85 3.93
CA SER A 173 7.54 9.76 3.39
C SER A 173 8.28 10.42 4.56
N GLU A 174 9.45 10.98 4.28
CA GLU A 174 10.20 11.72 5.28
C GLU A 174 9.79 13.20 5.24
N PRO A 175 9.17 13.72 6.33
CA PRO A 175 8.80 15.13 6.38
C PRO A 175 10.06 15.99 6.40
N GLY A 176 9.99 17.16 5.74
CA GLY A 176 11.08 18.13 5.72
C GLY A 176 11.12 19.04 6.94
N GLY A 177 12.18 19.86 7.04
CA GLY A 177 12.30 20.92 8.03
C GLY A 177 12.53 20.45 9.48
N LEU A 178 12.16 21.30 10.46
CA LEU A 178 12.37 21.02 11.89
C LEU A 178 11.51 19.84 12.38
N LEU A 179 10.27 19.75 11.88
CA LEU A 179 9.37 18.63 12.19
C LEU A 179 9.94 17.29 11.69
N GLY A 180 10.58 17.30 10.51
CA GLY A 180 11.27 16.14 9.98
C GLY A 180 12.41 15.66 10.86
N LYS A 181 13.19 16.58 11.41
CA LYS A 181 14.25 16.24 12.37
C LYS A 181 13.71 15.57 13.63
N LEU A 182 12.61 16.12 14.20
CA LEU A 182 11.96 15.53 15.38
C LEU A 182 11.37 14.14 15.07
N TYR A 183 10.69 14.01 13.94
CA TYR A 183 10.14 12.74 13.46
C TYR A 183 11.23 11.72 13.18
N SER A 184 12.34 12.13 12.57
CA SER A 184 13.50 11.26 12.32
C SER A 184 14.08 10.69 13.62
N VAL A 185 14.22 11.51 14.68
CA VAL A 185 14.66 11.02 16.00
C VAL A 185 13.68 9.99 16.57
N TYR A 186 12.38 10.26 16.51
CA TYR A 186 11.36 9.32 16.94
C TYR A 186 11.45 8.02 16.12
N PHE A 187 11.50 8.14 14.80
CA PHE A 187 11.41 7.02 13.86
C PHE A 187 12.66 6.13 13.89
N HIS A 188 13.86 6.72 14.07
CA HIS A 188 15.12 5.97 14.07
C HIS A 188 15.58 5.53 15.46
N ARG A 189 15.10 6.14 16.55
CA ARG A 189 15.53 5.81 17.92
C ARG A 189 14.40 5.24 18.78
N ALA A 190 13.25 5.92 18.87
CA ALA A 190 12.17 5.51 19.76
C ALA A 190 11.42 4.28 19.19
N LEU A 191 11.09 4.29 17.90
CA LEU A 191 10.34 3.22 17.25
C LEU A 191 11.06 1.85 17.33
N PRO A 192 12.37 1.72 17.00
CA PRO A 192 13.09 0.46 17.14
C PRO A 192 13.23 0.00 18.60
N ALA A 193 13.30 0.94 19.57
CA ALA A 193 13.35 0.60 20.98
C ALA A 193 12.01 0.01 21.47
N ILE A 194 10.89 0.63 21.11
CA ILE A 194 9.54 0.12 21.38
C ILE A 194 9.33 -1.25 20.70
N GLY A 195 9.74 -1.37 19.43
CA GLY A 195 9.64 -2.62 18.69
C GLY A 195 10.43 -3.77 19.30
N ARG A 196 11.64 -3.51 19.81
CA ARG A 196 12.44 -4.51 20.53
C ARG A 196 11.77 -4.96 21.82
N MET A 197 11.11 -4.05 22.55
CA MET A 197 10.41 -4.36 23.79
C MET A 197 9.18 -5.23 23.57
N LEU A 198 8.48 -5.04 22.43
CA LEU A 198 7.24 -5.76 22.10
C LEU A 198 7.46 -7.06 21.32
N CYS A 199 8.53 -7.18 20.53
CA CYS A 199 8.75 -8.30 19.60
C CYS A 199 10.12 -8.98 19.70
N GLY A 200 11.01 -8.56 20.61
CA GLY A 200 12.36 -9.12 20.75
C GLY A 200 13.41 -8.48 19.80
N LYS A 201 14.65 -9.01 19.86
CA LYS A 201 15.83 -8.37 19.26
C LYS A 201 15.85 -8.36 17.72
N ASP A 202 15.18 -9.30 17.06
CA ASP A 202 15.25 -9.50 15.59
C ASP A 202 13.91 -9.18 14.88
N GLY A 203 13.11 -8.31 15.49
CA GLY A 203 11.79 -7.97 14.99
C GLY A 203 11.80 -7.10 13.72
N PRO A 204 10.70 -7.10 12.95
CA PRO A 204 10.50 -6.38 11.68
C PRO A 204 10.62 -4.85 11.80
N TYR A 205 10.75 -4.32 13.01
CA TYR A 205 10.93 -2.88 13.30
C TYR A 205 12.28 -2.30 12.87
N ARG A 206 13.27 -3.16 12.59
CA ARG A 206 14.51 -2.72 11.93
C ARG A 206 14.30 -2.49 10.44
N TYR A 207 13.34 -3.23 9.85
CA TYR A 207 13.03 -3.11 8.44
C TYR A 207 12.26 -1.83 8.10
N LEU A 208 11.31 -1.41 8.96
CA LEU A 208 10.46 -0.25 8.67
C LEU A 208 11.26 1.05 8.44
N PRO A 209 12.18 1.49 9.31
CA PRO A 209 13.00 2.66 9.03
C PRO A 209 13.84 2.53 7.75
N THR A 210 14.41 1.34 7.52
CA THR A 210 15.20 1.08 6.32
C THR A 210 14.35 1.14 5.05
N SER A 211 13.15 0.55 5.06
CA SER A 211 12.25 0.55 3.89
C SER A 211 11.72 1.94 3.57
N VAL A 212 11.47 2.77 4.58
CA VAL A 212 11.04 4.17 4.38
C VAL A 212 12.19 5.02 3.86
N GLY A 213 13.40 4.90 4.43
CA GLY A 213 14.57 5.66 3.96
C GLY A 213 15.05 5.26 2.56
N ASN A 214 14.75 4.04 2.10
CA ASN A 214 15.07 3.58 0.75
C ASN A 214 13.96 3.91 -0.27
N PHE A 215 12.78 4.33 0.18
CA PHE A 215 11.68 4.68 -0.72
C PHE A 215 11.97 6.00 -1.44
N PRO A 216 11.73 6.09 -2.76
CA PRO A 216 12.03 7.30 -3.51
C PRO A 216 11.31 8.54 -2.93
N PRO A 217 12.00 9.68 -2.83
CA PRO A 217 11.34 10.92 -2.44
C PRO A 217 10.24 11.29 -3.44
N PRO A 218 9.24 12.12 -3.03
CA PRO A 218 8.05 12.35 -3.84
C PRO A 218 8.31 12.75 -5.29
N GLN A 219 9.30 13.59 -5.55
CA GLN A 219 9.60 14.04 -6.92
C GLN A 219 10.13 12.91 -7.81
N GLU A 220 10.96 12.02 -7.26
CA GLU A 220 11.49 10.86 -7.99
C GLU A 220 10.38 9.84 -8.25
N MET A 221 9.49 9.59 -7.27
CA MET A 221 8.34 8.71 -7.45
C MET A 221 7.39 9.24 -8.53
N LEU A 222 7.11 10.55 -8.55
CA LEU A 222 6.32 11.18 -9.60
C LEU A 222 6.99 11.07 -10.98
N ALA A 223 8.31 11.19 -11.04
CA ALA A 223 9.06 10.99 -12.29
C ALA A 223 8.97 9.55 -12.78
N LEU A 224 9.09 8.57 -11.87
CA LEU A 224 8.95 7.16 -12.18
C LEU A 224 7.54 6.83 -12.71
N MET A 225 6.49 7.39 -12.09
CA MET A 225 5.11 7.23 -12.57
C MET A 225 4.93 7.80 -13.98
N ARG A 226 5.54 8.96 -14.30
CA ARG A 226 5.50 9.51 -15.68
C ARG A 226 6.24 8.61 -16.65
N ALA A 227 7.42 8.10 -16.29
CA ALA A 227 8.23 7.23 -17.12
C ALA A 227 7.52 5.90 -17.45
N THR A 228 6.67 5.41 -16.52
CA THR A 228 5.84 4.21 -16.72
C THR A 228 4.49 4.49 -17.40
N GLY A 229 4.28 5.68 -17.96
CA GLY A 229 3.13 6.01 -18.82
C GLY A 229 1.92 6.61 -18.12
N TYR A 230 1.99 6.92 -16.82
CA TYR A 230 0.88 7.56 -16.12
C TYR A 230 0.78 9.05 -16.44
N GLN A 231 -0.47 9.53 -16.55
CA GLN A 231 -0.78 10.95 -16.74
C GLN A 231 -1.02 11.66 -15.40
N SER A 232 -0.60 12.93 -15.35
CA SER A 232 -0.87 13.86 -14.25
C SER A 232 -0.60 13.28 -12.85
N PRO A 233 0.56 12.63 -12.60
CA PRO A 233 0.85 12.13 -11.29
C PRO A 233 0.99 13.29 -10.30
N THR A 234 0.32 13.17 -9.16
CA THR A 234 0.33 14.15 -8.07
C THR A 234 0.72 13.49 -6.76
N TRP A 235 1.23 14.26 -5.82
CA TRP A 235 1.49 13.86 -4.45
C TRP A 235 0.83 14.82 -3.48
N GLN A 236 0.06 14.27 -2.55
CA GLN A 236 -0.61 15.02 -1.49
C GLN A 236 -0.05 14.56 -0.13
N PRO A 237 0.63 15.46 0.62
CA PRO A 237 1.13 15.11 1.95
C PRO A 237 -0.02 14.94 2.94
N TYR A 238 0.12 13.93 3.81
CA TYR A 238 -0.73 13.71 4.99
C TYR A 238 0.10 13.92 6.26
N THR A 239 -0.51 14.49 7.29
CA THR A 239 0.11 14.71 8.59
C THR A 239 1.52 15.26 8.49
N PHE A 240 1.63 16.48 7.93
CA PHE A 240 2.89 17.20 7.74
C PHE A 240 3.94 16.47 6.87
N GLY A 241 3.51 15.51 6.03
CA GLY A 241 4.40 14.76 5.15
C GLY A 241 4.98 13.47 5.76
N ILE A 242 4.46 13.00 6.89
CA ILE A 242 4.81 11.67 7.47
C ILE A 242 4.34 10.54 6.55
N ALA A 243 3.19 10.73 5.91
CA ALA A 243 2.69 9.90 4.82
C ALA A 243 2.23 10.78 3.68
N GLY A 244 2.03 10.22 2.51
CA GLY A 244 1.49 10.93 1.38
C GLY A 244 0.78 10.01 0.41
N LEU A 245 -0.19 10.58 -0.29
CA LEU A 245 -0.93 9.88 -1.33
C LEU A 245 -0.43 10.34 -2.70
N TYR A 246 0.13 9.41 -3.46
CA TYR A 246 0.38 9.57 -4.89
C TYR A 246 -0.88 9.17 -5.65
N THR A 247 -1.30 10.00 -6.59
CA THR A 247 -2.42 9.66 -7.50
C THR A 247 -2.03 9.91 -8.94
N ALA A 248 -2.48 9.05 -9.84
CA ALA A 248 -2.30 9.21 -11.27
C ALA A 248 -3.42 8.48 -12.02
N ALA A 249 -3.52 8.70 -13.33
CA ALA A 249 -4.44 7.97 -14.18
C ALA A 249 -3.67 7.32 -15.35
N ARG A 250 -4.17 6.17 -15.80
CA ARG A 250 -3.80 5.67 -17.12
C ARG A 250 -4.41 6.58 -18.19
N PRO A 251 -3.68 6.96 -19.26
CA PRO A 251 -4.23 7.75 -20.35
C PRO A 251 -5.53 7.18 -20.88
N ALA A 252 -6.54 8.02 -21.10
CA ALA A 252 -7.70 7.62 -21.87
C ALA A 252 -7.28 7.40 -23.34
N VAL A 253 -7.93 6.44 -24.00
CA VAL A 253 -7.76 6.30 -25.45
C VAL A 253 -8.45 7.50 -26.10
N ALA A 254 -7.72 8.22 -26.94
CA ALA A 254 -8.25 9.34 -27.70
C ALA A 254 -9.29 8.86 -28.73
#